data_df60a7d9e2a168285d7f5137fab8eca7
#
_entry.id   df60a7d9e2a168285d7f5137fab8eca7
#
_cell.length_a   1.000
_cell.length_b   1.000
_cell.length_c   1.000
_cell.angle_alpha   90.00
_cell.angle_beta   90.00
_cell.angle_gamma   90.00
#
_symmetry.space_group_name_H-M   'P 1'
#
loop_
_entity.id
_entity.type
_entity.pdbx_description
1 polymer ?
#
loop_
_entity_poly.entity_id
_entity_poly.type
_entity_poly.pdbx_seq_one_letter_code
_entity_poly.pdbx_strand_id
1 'polypeptide(L)'
;SDITNKPFIEYLCEFSKPIILSTGASDLNEIDRAVSWIDNKGVSTALLHCILSYPTPDEHANLRMIQGLKKRYPDRVIGYSDHTLPGDMSALETAWLLGAQILEKHFTFDKSLPGNDHYHAMDKVDLMNFRCTIRRLETLLGEEEKRALDSETPARQHARRSLVAARTISAGMKITAEMLTWKRPGHGISPAEIDQVLGGIAVDDIHEDELLTWDMFAESRE
;
A
#
# COMPACT_ATOMS: atom_id res chain seq x y z
N SER A 1 -6.00 14.78 27.41
CA SER A 1 -5.64 15.28 28.74
C SER A 1 -5.91 14.29 29.87
N ASP A 2 -7.02 13.51 29.81
CA ASP A 2 -7.46 12.67 30.92
C ASP A 2 -6.86 11.25 30.94
N ILE A 3 -5.90 10.95 30.13
CA ILE A 3 -5.28 9.61 30.04
C ILE A 3 -4.67 9.12 31.38
N THR A 4 -4.24 10.05 32.25
CA THR A 4 -3.72 9.73 33.58
C THR A 4 -4.78 9.78 34.67
N ASN A 5 -6.03 10.18 34.35
CA ASN A 5 -7.14 10.32 35.29
C ASN A 5 -7.86 8.97 35.49
N LYS A 6 -7.23 8.09 36.26
CA LYS A 6 -7.75 6.74 36.53
C LYS A 6 -9.22 6.73 37.00
N PRO A 7 -9.62 7.54 38.01
CA PRO A 7 -11.04 7.53 38.48
C PRO A 7 -12.03 7.86 37.37
N PHE A 8 -11.69 8.79 36.49
CA PHE A 8 -12.56 9.17 35.37
C PHE A 8 -12.64 8.05 34.30
N ILE A 9 -11.50 7.44 33.96
CA ILE A 9 -11.46 6.31 33.01
C ILE A 9 -12.28 5.13 33.54
N GLU A 10 -12.13 4.78 34.82
CA GLU A 10 -12.89 3.69 35.42
C GLU A 10 -14.38 3.99 35.47
N TYR A 11 -14.79 5.26 35.75
CA TYR A 11 -16.16 5.68 35.65
C TYR A 11 -16.73 5.55 34.23
N LEU A 12 -16.00 5.94 33.21
CA LEU A 12 -16.43 5.77 31.83
C LEU A 12 -16.64 4.29 31.47
N CYS A 13 -15.84 3.38 32.01
CA CYS A 13 -16.01 1.95 31.79
C CYS A 13 -17.35 1.39 32.34
N GLU A 14 -17.96 2.02 33.31
CA GLU A 14 -19.26 1.60 33.86
C GLU A 14 -20.40 1.65 32.81
N PHE A 15 -20.25 2.50 31.78
CA PHE A 15 -21.19 2.58 30.66
C PHE A 15 -21.10 1.41 29.67
N SER A 16 -20.10 0.55 29.80
CA SER A 16 -19.88 -0.62 28.92
C SER A 16 -19.86 -0.26 27.41
N LYS A 17 -19.40 0.95 27.06
CA LYS A 17 -19.24 1.42 25.68
C LYS A 17 -17.76 1.38 25.28
N PRO A 18 -17.44 1.09 24.02
CA PRO A 18 -16.07 1.22 23.54
C PRO A 18 -15.51 2.63 23.79
N ILE A 19 -14.26 2.69 24.25
CA ILE A 19 -13.56 3.95 24.52
C ILE A 19 -12.58 4.24 23.39
N ILE A 20 -12.64 5.45 22.83
CA ILE A 20 -11.62 6.00 21.94
C ILE A 20 -10.72 6.88 22.78
N LEU A 21 -9.46 6.51 22.95
CA LEU A 21 -8.49 7.16 23.81
C LEU A 21 -7.38 7.83 22.98
N SER A 22 -7.34 9.16 23.00
CA SER A 22 -6.25 9.94 22.42
C SER A 22 -5.03 9.93 23.34
N THR A 23 -3.84 9.74 22.76
CA THR A 23 -2.59 9.55 23.49
C THR A 23 -1.69 10.79 23.49
N GLY A 24 -2.26 11.97 23.24
CA GLY A 24 -1.49 13.24 23.23
C GLY A 24 -0.83 13.54 24.57
N ALA A 25 0.40 14.08 24.52
CA ALA A 25 1.25 14.41 25.66
C ALA A 25 1.48 13.23 26.63
N SER A 26 1.54 11.99 26.10
CA SER A 26 1.69 10.79 26.94
C SER A 26 2.88 9.96 26.48
N ASP A 27 3.57 9.34 27.42
CA ASP A 27 4.56 8.30 27.13
C ASP A 27 3.91 6.89 27.09
N LEU A 28 4.69 5.90 26.65
CA LEU A 28 4.19 4.53 26.53
C LEU A 28 3.76 3.93 27.88
N ASN A 29 4.41 4.30 28.99
CA ASN A 29 4.05 3.75 30.29
C ASN A 29 2.69 4.31 30.77
N GLU A 30 2.40 5.54 30.44
CA GLU A 30 1.09 6.17 30.75
C GLU A 30 -0.01 5.53 29.92
N ILE A 31 0.25 5.30 28.62
CA ILE A 31 -0.67 4.62 27.74
C ILE A 31 -0.93 3.18 28.22
N ASP A 32 0.13 2.42 28.53
CA ASP A 32 0.00 1.04 29.06
C ASP A 32 -0.86 0.99 30.32
N ARG A 33 -0.69 1.95 31.24
CA ARG A 33 -1.50 2.03 32.47
C ARG A 33 -2.96 2.31 32.16
N ALA A 34 -3.26 3.29 31.32
CA ALA A 34 -4.61 3.62 30.96
C ALA A 34 -5.32 2.44 30.26
N VAL A 35 -4.62 1.78 29.33
CA VAL A 35 -5.10 0.57 28.66
C VAL A 35 -5.40 -0.53 29.68
N SER A 36 -4.50 -0.76 30.65
CA SER A 36 -4.70 -1.77 31.70
C SER A 36 -5.92 -1.48 32.55
N TRP A 37 -6.21 -0.23 32.89
CA TRP A 37 -7.44 0.12 33.66
C TRP A 37 -8.71 -0.21 32.88
N ILE A 38 -8.72 0.05 31.58
CA ILE A 38 -9.87 -0.22 30.70
C ILE A 38 -10.05 -1.72 30.50
N ASP A 39 -8.94 -2.46 30.24
CA ASP A 39 -8.97 -3.91 30.05
C ASP A 39 -9.47 -4.66 31.28
N ASN A 40 -9.06 -4.23 32.47
CA ASN A 40 -9.51 -4.81 33.74
C ASN A 40 -11.02 -4.64 33.96
N LYS A 41 -11.67 -3.74 33.23
CA LYS A 41 -13.13 -3.55 33.23
C LYS A 41 -13.81 -4.26 32.05
N GLY A 42 -13.07 -4.96 31.18
CA GLY A 42 -13.62 -5.67 30.03
C GLY A 42 -14.16 -4.77 28.91
N VAL A 43 -13.71 -3.52 28.82
CA VAL A 43 -14.18 -2.54 27.84
C VAL A 43 -13.20 -2.47 26.66
N SER A 44 -13.73 -2.47 25.43
CA SER A 44 -12.94 -2.32 24.21
C SER A 44 -12.38 -0.91 24.07
N THR A 45 -11.11 -0.80 23.60
CA THR A 45 -10.43 0.48 23.43
C THR A 45 -9.79 0.62 22.06
N ALA A 46 -9.99 1.76 21.43
CA ALA A 46 -9.18 2.25 20.30
C ALA A 46 -8.21 3.32 20.80
N LEU A 47 -7.00 3.34 20.26
CA LEU A 47 -5.96 4.31 20.60
C LEU A 47 -5.71 5.25 19.42
N LEU A 48 -5.73 6.57 19.67
CA LEU A 48 -5.37 7.54 18.65
C LEU A 48 -3.99 8.13 18.95
N HIS A 49 -3.07 8.03 17.99
CA HIS A 49 -1.90 8.89 18.00
C HIS A 49 -2.35 10.34 17.98
N CYS A 50 -1.75 11.17 18.80
CA CYS A 50 -2.13 12.57 18.94
C CYS A 50 -0.93 13.37 19.41
N ILE A 51 -0.77 14.58 18.90
CA ILE A 51 0.17 15.58 19.42
C ILE A 51 -0.65 16.73 20.01
N LEU A 52 -0.42 17.01 21.27
CA LEU A 52 -1.14 18.05 22.01
C LEU A 52 -0.49 19.43 21.81
N SER A 53 -0.56 19.93 20.60
CA SER A 53 -0.10 21.26 20.15
C SER A 53 -1.10 21.81 19.14
N TYR A 54 -1.53 23.05 19.27
CA TYR A 54 -2.65 23.65 18.53
C TYR A 54 -2.23 24.97 17.85
N PRO A 55 -1.96 25.01 16.51
CA PRO A 55 -1.84 23.84 15.64
C PRO A 55 -0.55 23.06 15.87
N THR A 56 -0.52 21.80 15.49
CA THR A 56 0.71 20.99 15.45
C THR A 56 1.51 21.37 14.19
N PRO A 57 2.79 21.80 14.31
CA PRO A 57 3.67 21.92 13.15
C PRO A 57 3.92 20.57 12.49
N ASP A 58 4.08 20.55 11.16
CA ASP A 58 4.23 19.30 10.39
C ASP A 58 5.41 18.44 10.87
N GLU A 59 6.55 19.07 11.22
CA GLU A 59 7.73 18.41 11.76
C GLU A 59 7.51 17.73 13.12
N HIS A 60 6.44 18.11 13.82
CA HIS A 60 6.07 17.52 15.11
C HIS A 60 4.94 16.49 15.01
N ALA A 61 4.29 16.36 13.87
CA ALA A 61 3.16 15.41 13.68
C ALA A 61 3.57 13.94 13.93
N ASN A 62 4.80 13.57 13.61
CA ASN A 62 5.41 12.26 13.90
C ASN A 62 4.50 11.05 13.57
N LEU A 63 3.84 11.07 12.42
CA LEU A 63 2.81 10.10 12.04
C LEU A 63 3.27 8.63 12.07
N ARG A 64 4.57 8.36 12.01
CA ARG A 64 5.10 6.99 12.21
C ARG A 64 4.84 6.42 13.60
N MET A 65 4.47 7.24 14.58
CA MET A 65 4.04 6.75 15.89
C MET A 65 2.74 5.93 15.80
N ILE A 66 1.90 6.14 14.77
CA ILE A 66 0.75 5.28 14.45
C ILE A 66 1.21 3.83 14.26
N GLN A 67 2.25 3.62 13.45
CA GLN A 67 2.82 2.28 13.24
C GLN A 67 3.48 1.71 14.50
N GLY A 68 4.09 2.58 15.33
CA GLY A 68 4.62 2.21 16.64
C GLY A 68 3.54 1.70 17.58
N LEU A 69 2.42 2.41 17.68
CA LEU A 69 1.25 1.99 18.46
C LEU A 69 0.66 0.69 17.91
N LYS A 70 0.54 0.54 16.59
CA LYS A 70 0.03 -0.69 15.97
C LYS A 70 0.90 -1.92 16.29
N LYS A 71 2.22 -1.75 16.30
CA LYS A 71 3.16 -2.82 16.71
C LYS A 71 3.04 -3.17 18.20
N ARG A 72 2.83 -2.16 19.05
CA ARG A 72 2.71 -2.32 20.51
C ARG A 72 1.36 -2.95 20.90
N TYR A 73 0.29 -2.60 20.18
CA TYR A 73 -1.08 -3.02 20.46
C TYR A 73 -1.71 -3.65 19.20
N PRO A 74 -1.24 -4.82 18.75
CA PRO A 74 -1.61 -5.41 17.45
C PRO A 74 -3.11 -5.74 17.35
N ASP A 75 -3.75 -6.03 18.47
CA ASP A 75 -5.17 -6.43 18.54
C ASP A 75 -6.12 -5.24 18.71
N ARG A 76 -5.60 -4.00 18.69
CA ARG A 76 -6.42 -2.79 18.87
C ARG A 76 -6.57 -2.01 17.59
N VAL A 77 -7.70 -1.32 17.50
CA VAL A 77 -7.90 -0.28 16.51
C VAL A 77 -6.99 0.89 16.84
N ILE A 78 -6.15 1.28 15.89
CA ILE A 78 -5.27 2.44 16.01
C ILE A 78 -5.76 3.53 15.05
N GLY A 79 -5.76 4.76 15.51
CA GLY A 79 -6.17 5.92 14.74
C GLY A 79 -5.24 7.12 14.92
N TYR A 80 -5.69 8.26 14.46
CA TYR A 80 -4.99 9.55 14.55
C TYR A 80 -5.96 10.66 14.92
N SER A 81 -5.61 11.46 15.91
CA SER A 81 -6.28 12.70 16.29
C SER A 81 -5.39 13.88 15.86
N ASP A 82 -5.82 14.58 14.83
CA ASP A 82 -5.04 15.57 14.11
C ASP A 82 -5.29 16.99 14.59
N HIS A 83 -4.19 17.71 14.86
CA HIS A 83 -4.21 19.13 15.19
C HIS A 83 -3.32 19.97 14.24
N THR A 84 -2.87 19.41 13.13
CA THR A 84 -2.16 20.19 12.08
C THR A 84 -3.13 21.18 11.41
N LEU A 85 -2.61 22.18 10.70
CA LEU A 85 -3.45 23.00 9.83
C LEU A 85 -4.11 22.11 8.77
N PRO A 86 -5.37 22.38 8.36
CA PRO A 86 -6.05 21.53 7.38
C PRO A 86 -5.34 21.51 6.03
N GLY A 87 -4.83 22.63 5.54
CA GLY A 87 -4.09 22.72 4.28
C GLY A 87 -4.76 21.92 3.16
N ASP A 88 -4.05 20.93 2.66
CA ASP A 88 -4.53 19.95 1.68
C ASP A 88 -4.99 18.61 2.33
N MET A 89 -5.09 18.57 3.64
CA MET A 89 -5.45 17.39 4.45
C MET A 89 -4.41 16.23 4.40
N SER A 90 -3.19 16.50 3.93
CA SER A 90 -2.14 15.48 3.74
C SER A 90 -1.74 14.74 5.01
N ALA A 91 -1.85 15.37 6.19
CA ALA A 91 -1.59 14.71 7.46
C ALA A 91 -2.57 13.56 7.71
N LEU A 92 -3.88 13.77 7.47
CA LEU A 92 -4.89 12.72 7.58
C LEU A 92 -4.76 11.65 6.51
N GLU A 93 -4.45 12.03 5.26
CA GLU A 93 -4.20 11.10 4.16
C GLU A 93 -3.00 10.19 4.47
N THR A 94 -1.91 10.79 4.95
CA THR A 94 -0.71 10.05 5.37
C THR A 94 -1.00 9.13 6.55
N ALA A 95 -1.73 9.59 7.55
CA ALA A 95 -2.13 8.78 8.69
C ALA A 95 -2.95 7.55 8.25
N TRP A 96 -3.89 7.74 7.33
CA TRP A 96 -4.69 6.66 6.75
C TRP A 96 -3.80 5.65 6.01
N LEU A 97 -2.86 6.11 5.16
CA LEU A 97 -1.89 5.24 4.45
C LEU A 97 -0.98 4.48 5.42
N LEU A 98 -0.66 5.05 6.58
CA LEU A 98 0.10 4.38 7.64
C LEU A 98 -0.74 3.39 8.47
N GLY A 99 -2.03 3.26 8.15
CA GLY A 99 -2.94 2.27 8.72
C GLY A 99 -3.79 2.77 9.89
N ALA A 100 -3.97 4.09 10.02
CA ALA A 100 -4.96 4.64 10.94
C ALA A 100 -6.38 4.27 10.46
N GLN A 101 -7.17 3.67 11.35
CA GLN A 101 -8.53 3.21 11.08
C GLN A 101 -9.59 4.21 11.56
N ILE A 102 -9.22 5.08 12.48
CA ILE A 102 -10.04 6.20 12.99
C ILE A 102 -9.25 7.47 12.74
N LEU A 103 -9.91 8.45 12.15
CA LEU A 103 -9.36 9.79 11.93
C LEU A 103 -10.24 10.82 12.59
N GLU A 104 -9.66 11.62 13.46
CA GLU A 104 -10.31 12.69 14.19
C GLU A 104 -9.64 14.02 13.85
N LYS A 105 -10.44 15.05 13.65
CA LYS A 105 -9.95 16.43 13.44
C LYS A 105 -11.02 17.41 13.88
N HIS A 106 -10.59 18.56 14.41
CA HIS A 106 -11.46 19.68 14.68
C HIS A 106 -12.25 20.06 13.42
N PHE A 107 -13.53 20.36 13.59
CA PHE A 107 -14.42 20.77 12.50
C PHE A 107 -15.07 22.13 12.81
N THR A 108 -15.16 22.98 11.83
CA THR A 108 -15.85 24.27 11.93
C THR A 108 -16.74 24.54 10.72
N PHE A 109 -17.77 25.33 10.91
CA PHE A 109 -18.56 25.87 9.79
C PHE A 109 -17.89 27.07 9.12
N ASP A 110 -17.03 27.80 9.86
CA ASP A 110 -16.34 28.99 9.37
C ASP A 110 -15.00 29.16 10.13
N LYS A 111 -13.90 29.08 9.39
CA LYS A 111 -12.53 29.25 9.92
C LYS A 111 -12.21 30.66 10.40
N SER A 112 -13.02 31.67 10.01
CA SER A 112 -12.86 33.06 10.40
C SER A 112 -13.51 33.41 11.73
N LEU A 113 -14.26 32.49 12.33
CA LEU A 113 -14.89 32.70 13.63
C LEU A 113 -13.87 33.00 14.72
N PRO A 114 -14.18 33.89 15.67
CA PRO A 114 -13.30 34.18 16.79
C PRO A 114 -13.17 32.97 17.71
N GLY A 115 -11.95 32.70 18.17
CA GLY A 115 -11.64 31.57 19.05
C GLY A 115 -10.41 30.82 18.57
N ASN A 116 -9.88 29.97 19.43
CA ASN A 116 -8.61 29.32 19.14
C ASN A 116 -8.75 28.14 18.16
N ASP A 117 -9.88 27.45 18.12
CA ASP A 117 -10.02 26.17 17.42
C ASP A 117 -10.52 26.29 15.98
N HIS A 118 -11.07 27.46 15.58
CA HIS A 118 -11.66 27.61 14.25
C HIS A 118 -10.66 27.66 13.09
N TYR A 119 -9.56 28.40 13.26
CA TYR A 119 -8.62 28.66 12.17
C TYR A 119 -7.82 27.41 11.75
N HIS A 120 -7.63 26.44 12.65
CA HIS A 120 -6.93 25.20 12.37
C HIS A 120 -7.87 23.98 12.21
N ALA A 121 -9.17 24.19 12.35
CA ALA A 121 -10.17 23.16 12.10
C ALA A 121 -10.37 22.94 10.59
N MET A 122 -10.79 21.73 10.21
CA MET A 122 -11.30 21.49 8.86
C MET A 122 -12.72 22.07 8.73
N ASP A 123 -13.08 22.43 7.52
CA ASP A 123 -14.44 22.78 7.14
C ASP A 123 -15.08 21.73 6.24
N LYS A 124 -16.29 22.02 5.75
CA LYS A 124 -17.03 21.11 4.85
C LYS A 124 -16.27 20.85 3.56
N VAL A 125 -15.56 21.87 3.02
CA VAL A 125 -14.83 21.74 1.75
C VAL A 125 -13.61 20.84 1.93
N ASP A 126 -12.84 21.04 3.01
CA ASP A 126 -11.70 20.20 3.37
C ASP A 126 -12.13 18.74 3.52
N LEU A 127 -13.22 18.49 4.25
CA LEU A 127 -13.76 17.15 4.46
C LEU A 127 -14.20 16.49 3.15
N MET A 128 -14.84 17.25 2.26
CA MET A 128 -15.25 16.72 0.94
C MET A 128 -14.02 16.35 0.09
N ASN A 129 -13.02 17.25 0.02
CA ASN A 129 -11.79 17.00 -0.71
C ASN A 129 -11.07 15.77 -0.16
N PHE A 130 -10.88 15.70 1.15
CA PHE A 130 -10.29 14.55 1.82
C PHE A 130 -11.00 13.24 1.44
N ARG A 131 -12.33 13.20 1.51
CA ARG A 131 -13.09 12.01 1.12
C ARG A 131 -12.90 11.62 -0.35
N CYS A 132 -12.81 12.62 -1.25
CA CYS A 132 -12.51 12.35 -2.67
C CYS A 132 -11.11 11.76 -2.84
N THR A 133 -10.12 12.32 -2.13
CA THR A 133 -8.73 11.80 -2.16
C THR A 133 -8.67 10.38 -1.62
N ILE A 134 -9.30 10.09 -0.48
CA ILE A 134 -9.31 8.72 0.08
C ILE A 134 -9.89 7.71 -0.93
N ARG A 135 -11.03 8.00 -1.54
CA ARG A 135 -11.61 7.11 -2.57
C ARG A 135 -10.67 6.88 -3.75
N ARG A 136 -9.95 7.93 -4.18
CA ARG A 136 -8.95 7.79 -5.23
C ARG A 136 -7.79 6.92 -4.79
N LEU A 137 -7.29 7.11 -3.57
CA LEU A 137 -6.21 6.31 -3.00
C LEU A 137 -6.61 4.84 -2.88
N GLU A 138 -7.82 4.53 -2.42
CA GLU A 138 -8.37 3.17 -2.38
C GLU A 138 -8.33 2.52 -3.77
N THR A 139 -8.75 3.26 -4.80
CA THR A 139 -8.68 2.78 -6.20
C THR A 139 -7.24 2.55 -6.67
N LEU A 140 -6.29 3.43 -6.30
CA LEU A 140 -4.89 3.33 -6.69
C LEU A 140 -4.16 2.19 -5.98
N LEU A 141 -4.52 1.89 -4.75
CA LEU A 141 -3.91 0.79 -3.98
C LEU A 141 -4.21 -0.57 -4.60
N GLY A 142 -5.42 -0.78 -5.10
CA GLY A 142 -5.79 -2.02 -5.77
C GLY A 142 -5.59 -3.26 -4.90
N GLU A 143 -5.04 -4.30 -5.49
CA GLU A 143 -4.79 -5.60 -4.86
C GLU A 143 -3.30 -5.77 -4.48
N GLU A 144 -3.02 -6.49 -3.40
CA GLU A 144 -1.66 -6.73 -2.92
C GLU A 144 -0.92 -7.78 -3.77
N GLU A 145 -1.64 -8.75 -4.33
CA GLU A 145 -1.05 -9.82 -5.11
C GLU A 145 -0.49 -9.31 -6.45
N LYS A 146 0.83 -9.49 -6.66
CA LYS A 146 1.46 -9.10 -7.92
C LYS A 146 1.11 -10.08 -9.05
N ARG A 147 0.29 -9.62 -9.99
CA ARG A 147 -0.08 -10.35 -11.21
C ARG A 147 -0.04 -9.43 -12.42
N ALA A 148 -0.03 -10.03 -13.60
CA ALA A 148 -0.26 -9.27 -14.83
C ALA A 148 -1.76 -8.96 -14.95
N LEU A 149 -2.09 -7.71 -15.20
CA LEU A 149 -3.47 -7.27 -15.40
C LEU A 149 -3.93 -7.54 -16.84
N ASP A 150 -5.22 -7.71 -17.04
CA ASP A 150 -5.79 -7.92 -18.36
C ASP A 150 -5.47 -6.76 -19.32
N SER A 151 -5.40 -5.55 -18.81
CA SER A 151 -4.98 -4.35 -19.55
C SER A 151 -3.54 -4.42 -20.10
N GLU A 152 -2.70 -5.31 -19.57
CA GLU A 152 -1.32 -5.52 -20.02
C GLU A 152 -1.20 -6.61 -21.11
N THR A 153 -2.32 -7.28 -21.47
CA THR A 153 -2.33 -8.35 -22.48
C THR A 153 -1.74 -7.90 -23.83
N PRO A 154 -2.09 -6.73 -24.39
CA PRO A 154 -1.47 -6.27 -25.64
C PRO A 154 0.04 -6.05 -25.50
N ALA A 155 0.49 -5.53 -24.36
CA ALA A 155 1.92 -5.34 -24.10
C ALA A 155 2.65 -6.68 -23.97
N ARG A 156 2.04 -7.69 -23.37
CA ARG A 156 2.61 -9.04 -23.29
C ARG A 156 2.78 -9.66 -24.67
N GLN A 157 1.82 -9.48 -25.55
CA GLN A 157 1.83 -10.03 -26.92
C GLN A 157 2.82 -9.29 -27.83
N HIS A 158 2.85 -7.96 -27.79
CA HIS A 158 3.57 -7.18 -28.80
C HIS A 158 4.91 -6.61 -28.29
N ALA A 159 5.08 -6.35 -26.99
CA ALA A 159 6.29 -5.77 -26.44
C ALA A 159 7.27 -6.81 -25.91
N ARG A 160 6.81 -8.01 -25.53
CA ARG A 160 7.71 -9.11 -25.14
C ARG A 160 8.50 -9.59 -26.35
N ARG A 161 9.56 -10.33 -26.08
CA ARG A 161 10.45 -10.88 -27.12
C ARG A 161 10.22 -12.38 -27.26
N SER A 162 10.46 -12.87 -28.45
CA SER A 162 10.59 -14.29 -28.77
C SER A 162 12.02 -14.59 -29.22
N LEU A 163 12.44 -15.85 -29.13
CA LEU A 163 13.62 -16.34 -29.82
C LEU A 163 13.39 -16.25 -31.33
N VAL A 164 14.46 -15.84 -32.02
CA VAL A 164 14.48 -15.59 -33.46
C VAL A 164 15.77 -16.19 -34.02
N ALA A 165 15.75 -16.73 -35.23
CA ALA A 165 16.95 -17.15 -35.91
C ALA A 165 17.83 -15.95 -36.23
N ALA A 166 19.10 -15.94 -35.75
CA ALA A 166 20.08 -14.91 -36.03
C ALA A 166 20.71 -15.05 -37.43
N ARG A 167 20.52 -16.21 -38.05
CA ARG A 167 20.93 -16.57 -39.40
C ARG A 167 20.08 -17.74 -39.89
N THR A 168 20.06 -18.01 -41.18
CA THR A 168 19.41 -19.20 -41.71
C THR A 168 19.97 -20.49 -41.08
N ILE A 169 19.12 -21.39 -40.66
CA ILE A 169 19.43 -22.68 -40.04
C ILE A 169 18.79 -23.75 -40.93
N SER A 170 19.62 -24.63 -41.51
CA SER A 170 19.13 -25.68 -42.40
C SER A 170 18.49 -26.84 -41.61
N ALA A 171 17.55 -27.52 -42.25
CA ALA A 171 16.94 -28.73 -41.73
C ALA A 171 17.99 -29.75 -41.29
N GLY A 172 17.76 -30.43 -40.16
CA GLY A 172 18.66 -31.38 -39.57
C GLY A 172 19.81 -30.78 -38.76
N MET A 173 20.01 -29.47 -38.77
CA MET A 173 21.05 -28.82 -37.94
C MET A 173 20.63 -28.81 -36.44
N LYS A 174 21.66 -29.05 -35.61
CA LYS A 174 21.54 -28.91 -34.15
C LYS A 174 21.65 -27.43 -33.77
N ILE A 175 20.70 -26.94 -33.02
CA ILE A 175 20.61 -25.53 -32.60
C ILE A 175 21.70 -25.20 -31.58
N THR A 176 22.42 -24.11 -31.84
CA THR A 176 23.42 -23.55 -30.93
C THR A 176 23.06 -22.11 -30.55
N ALA A 177 23.60 -21.62 -29.43
CA ALA A 177 23.31 -20.25 -28.95
C ALA A 177 23.63 -19.15 -29.96
N GLU A 178 24.66 -19.36 -30.79
CA GLU A 178 25.09 -18.40 -31.81
C GLU A 178 24.11 -18.27 -32.99
N MET A 179 23.21 -19.25 -33.15
CA MET A 179 22.15 -19.24 -34.15
C MET A 179 20.89 -18.49 -33.69
N LEU A 180 20.88 -18.05 -32.44
CA LEU A 180 19.70 -17.46 -31.79
C LEU A 180 19.93 -16.01 -31.46
N THR A 181 18.86 -15.24 -31.60
CA THR A 181 18.73 -13.88 -31.11
C THR A 181 17.29 -13.71 -30.56
N TRP A 182 16.94 -12.51 -30.15
CA TRP A 182 15.56 -12.24 -29.60
C TRP A 182 15.04 -10.91 -30.11
N LYS A 183 13.86 -10.94 -30.69
CA LYS A 183 13.15 -9.77 -31.24
C LYS A 183 11.69 -9.76 -30.77
N ARG A 184 11.00 -8.63 -30.91
CA ARG A 184 9.54 -8.54 -30.79
C ARG A 184 8.90 -9.12 -32.05
N PRO A 185 7.67 -9.65 -31.97
CA PRO A 185 6.74 -9.74 -30.85
C PRO A 185 6.93 -10.97 -29.95
N GLY A 186 6.11 -11.11 -28.90
CA GLY A 186 6.15 -12.21 -27.95
C GLY A 186 5.24 -13.39 -28.31
N HIS A 187 5.11 -13.71 -29.61
CA HIS A 187 4.24 -14.78 -30.12
C HIS A 187 4.94 -16.13 -30.30
N GLY A 188 6.27 -16.14 -30.36
CA GLY A 188 7.10 -17.34 -30.46
C GLY A 188 7.59 -17.82 -29.09
N ILE A 189 8.60 -18.71 -29.10
CA ILE A 189 9.23 -19.23 -27.90
C ILE A 189 9.86 -18.09 -27.09
N SER A 190 9.56 -18.05 -25.79
CA SER A 190 10.16 -17.05 -24.89
C SER A 190 11.69 -17.22 -24.81
N PRO A 191 12.48 -16.14 -24.79
CA PRO A 191 13.91 -16.24 -24.49
C PRO A 191 14.23 -16.91 -23.14
N ALA A 192 13.29 -16.91 -22.20
CA ALA A 192 13.43 -17.62 -20.92
C ALA A 192 13.52 -19.15 -21.08
N GLU A 193 13.09 -19.67 -22.22
CA GLU A 193 13.04 -21.10 -22.52
C GLU A 193 14.18 -21.55 -23.45
N ILE A 194 15.22 -20.70 -23.63
CA ILE A 194 16.35 -20.94 -24.54
C ILE A 194 17.02 -22.30 -24.28
N ASP A 195 17.17 -22.70 -23.02
CA ASP A 195 17.82 -23.95 -22.65
C ASP A 195 17.09 -25.19 -23.19
N GLN A 196 15.78 -25.10 -23.43
CA GLN A 196 14.96 -26.17 -24.01
C GLN A 196 15.09 -26.24 -25.54
N VAL A 197 15.51 -25.14 -26.18
CA VAL A 197 15.73 -25.04 -27.61
C VAL A 197 17.15 -25.46 -28.00
N LEU A 198 18.12 -25.15 -27.12
CA LEU A 198 19.52 -25.51 -27.36
C LEU A 198 19.71 -27.02 -27.47
N GLY A 199 20.35 -27.46 -28.52
CA GLY A 199 20.60 -28.87 -28.78
C GLY A 199 19.44 -29.58 -29.52
N GLY A 200 18.28 -28.92 -29.68
CA GLY A 200 17.23 -29.41 -30.57
C GLY A 200 17.67 -29.49 -32.03
N ILE A 201 16.96 -30.25 -32.85
CA ILE A 201 17.27 -30.44 -34.28
C ILE A 201 16.17 -29.75 -35.08
N ALA A 202 16.53 -28.84 -35.98
CA ALA A 202 15.58 -28.18 -36.87
C ALA A 202 14.91 -29.20 -37.79
N VAL A 203 13.56 -29.20 -37.84
CA VAL A 203 12.79 -30.11 -38.69
C VAL A 203 12.82 -29.66 -40.14
N ASP A 204 12.72 -28.36 -40.37
CA ASP A 204 12.77 -27.70 -41.67
C ASP A 204 13.78 -26.56 -41.67
N ASP A 205 14.05 -25.96 -42.83
CA ASP A 205 14.88 -24.78 -42.94
C ASP A 205 14.20 -23.61 -42.22
N ILE A 206 14.92 -22.94 -41.30
CA ILE A 206 14.45 -21.75 -40.56
C ILE A 206 15.22 -20.55 -41.14
N HIS A 207 14.50 -19.55 -41.62
CA HIS A 207 15.13 -18.38 -42.22
C HIS A 207 15.64 -17.39 -41.19
N GLU A 208 16.65 -16.59 -41.57
CA GLU A 208 17.07 -15.47 -40.73
C GLU A 208 15.89 -14.55 -40.40
N ASP A 209 15.86 -14.09 -39.17
CA ASP A 209 14.78 -13.24 -38.59
C ASP A 209 13.41 -13.95 -38.39
N GLU A 210 13.34 -15.24 -38.63
CA GLU A 210 12.13 -16.01 -38.36
C GLU A 210 11.94 -16.27 -36.85
N LEU A 211 10.70 -16.07 -36.37
CA LEU A 211 10.33 -16.36 -34.99
C LEU A 211 10.30 -17.87 -34.76
N LEU A 212 10.94 -18.32 -33.69
CA LEU A 212 10.97 -19.75 -33.37
C LEU A 212 9.69 -20.17 -32.65
N THR A 213 9.16 -21.31 -33.09
CA THR A 213 8.01 -21.99 -32.48
C THR A 213 8.37 -23.46 -32.19
N TRP A 214 7.65 -24.10 -31.27
CA TRP A 214 8.02 -25.45 -30.81
C TRP A 214 7.93 -26.53 -31.91
N ASP A 215 7.05 -26.36 -32.88
CA ASP A 215 6.87 -27.25 -34.02
C ASP A 215 8.06 -27.27 -35.02
N MET A 216 8.96 -26.29 -34.93
CA MET A 216 10.18 -26.22 -35.73
C MET A 216 11.28 -27.17 -35.25
N PHE A 217 11.10 -27.84 -34.12
CA PHE A 217 12.10 -28.71 -33.52
C PHE A 217 11.59 -30.15 -33.37
N ALA A 218 12.41 -31.13 -33.77
CA ALA A 218 12.17 -32.52 -33.40
C ALA A 218 12.38 -32.68 -31.88
N GLU A 219 11.48 -33.42 -31.20
CA GLU A 219 11.75 -33.84 -29.84
C GLU A 219 13.06 -34.58 -29.77
N SER A 220 13.96 -34.13 -28.85
CA SER A 220 15.21 -34.87 -28.61
C SER A 220 14.80 -36.25 -28.08
N ARG A 221 14.88 -37.26 -28.95
CA ARG A 221 14.82 -38.67 -28.48
C ARG A 221 16.12 -38.89 -27.74
N GLU A 222 16.05 -38.95 -26.39
CA GLU A 222 17.08 -39.56 -25.56
C GLU A 222 17.33 -41.02 -25.95
#